data_547ef471b0fa3190556dab34cc867f1c
#
_entry.id   547ef471b0fa3190556dab34cc867f1c
#
_cell.length_a   1.000
_cell.length_b   1.000
_cell.length_c   1.000
_cell.angle_alpha   90.00
_cell.angle_beta   90.00
_cell.angle_gamma   90.00
#
_symmetry.space_group_name_H-M   'P 1'
#
loop_
_entity.id
_entity.type
_entity.pdbx_description
1 polymer ?
#
loop_
_entity_poly.entity_id
_entity_poly.type
_entity_poly.pdbx_seq_one_letter_code
_entity_poly.pdbx_strand_id
1 'polypeptide(L)'
;MLQVEKYMSSKVYFAEGAATTKAGLQRFISENQHKEIIIIDEIDKMPLQHQEGLLTMMERGEFVSTKVRNTKTVRANIVIFATSNGTERLSKPLLSRFTIFEIPEYTYEEFEGIALRIIKKLHQNAVIQIASSVWKAGSRDIRDVLKIAKLCNPSDGEEDIARLICIHQKYRETGGEYN
;
A
#
# COMPACT_ATOMS: atom_id res chain seq x y z
N MET A 1 -0.54 -4.48 -2.84
CA MET A 1 0.48 -4.13 -3.85
C MET A 1 1.56 -5.19 -4.05
N LEU A 2 2.31 -5.63 -3.04
CA LEU A 2 3.35 -6.68 -3.16
C LEU A 2 2.89 -8.01 -3.81
N GLN A 3 1.59 -8.34 -3.74
CA GLN A 3 1.07 -9.52 -4.42
C GLN A 3 0.90 -9.31 -5.93
N VAL A 4 0.67 -8.09 -6.38
CA VAL A 4 0.56 -7.77 -7.82
C VAL A 4 1.91 -7.94 -8.50
N GLU A 5 3.00 -7.51 -7.83
CA GLU A 5 4.37 -7.69 -8.32
C GLU A 5 4.70 -9.16 -8.60
N LYS A 6 4.22 -10.08 -7.77
CA LYS A 6 4.45 -11.53 -7.91
C LYS A 6 3.79 -12.13 -9.15
N TYR A 7 2.71 -11.54 -9.64
CA TYR A 7 1.96 -12.01 -10.82
C TYR A 7 2.37 -11.29 -12.11
N MET A 8 3.11 -10.18 -12.00
CA MET A 8 3.58 -9.41 -13.15
C MET A 8 5.03 -9.77 -13.45
N SER A 9 5.37 -9.81 -14.73
CA SER A 9 6.70 -10.17 -15.24
C SER A 9 7.82 -9.28 -14.66
N SER A 10 9.08 -9.64 -14.93
CA SER A 10 10.30 -8.87 -14.55
C SER A 10 10.35 -7.41 -15.00
N LYS A 11 9.31 -6.93 -15.69
CA LYS A 11 9.17 -5.57 -16.25
C LYS A 11 8.54 -4.56 -15.27
N VAL A 12 8.31 -4.92 -14.02
CA VAL A 12 7.70 -4.07 -13.00
C VAL A 12 8.76 -3.37 -12.16
N TYR A 13 8.53 -2.10 -11.87
CA TYR A 13 9.25 -1.33 -10.86
C TYR A 13 8.31 -0.90 -9.75
N PHE A 14 8.73 -1.12 -8.52
CA PHE A 14 8.00 -0.70 -7.33
C PHE A 14 8.67 0.53 -6.72
N ALA A 15 7.87 1.55 -6.41
CA ALA A 15 8.30 2.80 -5.81
C ALA A 15 7.37 3.17 -4.65
N GLU A 16 7.89 3.86 -3.65
CA GLU A 16 7.14 4.44 -2.55
C GLU A 16 7.02 5.95 -2.78
N GLY A 17 5.81 6.51 -2.66
CA GLY A 17 5.54 7.92 -2.97
C GLY A 17 6.44 8.88 -2.20
N ALA A 18 6.61 8.66 -0.89
CA ALA A 18 7.46 9.50 -0.03
C ALA A 18 8.95 9.50 -0.46
N ALA A 19 9.46 8.35 -0.92
CA ALA A 19 10.86 8.17 -1.32
C ALA A 19 11.11 8.49 -2.80
N THR A 20 10.05 8.68 -3.58
CA THR A 20 10.16 8.85 -5.04
C THR A 20 10.44 10.30 -5.40
N THR A 21 11.55 10.52 -6.12
CA THR A 21 11.93 11.83 -6.63
C THR A 21 11.92 11.86 -8.16
N LYS A 22 11.73 13.06 -8.76
CA LYS A 22 11.84 13.24 -10.21
C LYS A 22 13.15 12.71 -10.77
N ALA A 23 14.27 13.04 -10.11
CA ALA A 23 15.60 12.59 -10.54
C ALA A 23 15.77 11.07 -10.39
N GLY A 24 15.22 10.49 -9.32
CA GLY A 24 15.22 9.05 -9.08
C GLY A 24 14.46 8.28 -10.15
N LEU A 25 13.26 8.73 -10.51
CA LEU A 25 12.46 8.14 -11.59
C LEU A 25 13.19 8.25 -12.94
N GLN A 26 13.72 9.42 -13.26
CA GLN A 26 14.45 9.65 -14.51
C GLN A 26 15.67 8.72 -14.63
N ARG A 27 16.46 8.62 -13.56
CA ARG A 27 17.61 7.72 -13.49
C ARG A 27 17.20 6.27 -13.68
N PHE A 28 16.21 5.84 -12.91
CA PHE A 28 15.71 4.46 -12.97
C PHE A 28 15.31 4.07 -14.39
N ILE A 29 14.50 4.88 -15.07
CA ILE A 29 14.01 4.57 -16.39
C ILE A 29 15.14 4.59 -17.42
N SER A 30 16.11 5.52 -17.29
CA SER A 30 17.26 5.55 -18.19
C SER A 30 18.14 4.29 -18.09
N GLU A 31 18.20 3.68 -16.90
CA GLU A 31 18.97 2.47 -16.61
C GLU A 31 18.19 1.19 -16.89
N ASN A 32 16.85 1.27 -16.91
CA ASN A 32 15.94 0.12 -16.99
C ASN A 32 14.90 0.27 -18.11
N GLN A 33 15.32 0.53 -19.33
CA GLN A 33 14.43 0.77 -20.49
C GLN A 33 13.49 -0.40 -20.81
N HIS A 34 13.74 -1.59 -20.28
CA HIS A 34 12.91 -2.77 -20.42
C HIS A 34 11.72 -2.81 -19.43
N LYS A 35 11.67 -1.90 -18.45
CA LYS A 35 10.55 -1.80 -17.53
C LYS A 35 9.40 -1.06 -18.19
N GLU A 36 8.22 -1.64 -18.10
CA GLU A 36 7.00 -1.14 -18.76
C GLU A 36 5.94 -0.70 -17.72
N ILE A 37 6.10 -1.11 -16.46
CA ILE A 37 5.13 -0.86 -15.40
C ILE A 37 5.82 -0.26 -14.20
N ILE A 38 5.27 0.84 -13.69
CA ILE A 38 5.66 1.44 -12.43
C ILE A 38 4.48 1.32 -11.47
N ILE A 39 4.74 0.81 -10.28
CA ILE A 39 3.78 0.76 -9.18
C ILE A 39 4.26 1.74 -8.11
N ILE A 40 3.44 2.75 -7.80
CA ILE A 40 3.76 3.75 -6.77
C ILE A 40 2.80 3.54 -5.60
N ASP A 41 3.35 3.14 -4.46
CA ASP A 41 2.56 3.03 -3.23
C ASP A 41 2.50 4.38 -2.52
N GLU A 42 1.32 4.75 -1.99
CA GLU A 42 1.09 6.00 -1.27
C GLU A 42 1.52 7.26 -2.05
N ILE A 43 1.06 7.39 -3.30
CA ILE A 43 1.43 8.52 -4.18
C ILE A 43 1.05 9.89 -3.57
N ASP A 44 0.06 9.94 -2.68
CA ASP A 44 -0.34 11.15 -1.93
C ASP A 44 0.76 11.68 -1.01
N LYS A 45 1.75 10.84 -0.66
CA LYS A 45 2.94 11.25 0.09
C LYS A 45 4.04 11.85 -0.78
N MET A 46 3.90 11.80 -2.11
CA MET A 46 4.87 12.39 -3.04
C MET A 46 4.78 13.92 -3.00
N PRO A 47 5.91 14.64 -2.75
CA PRO A 47 5.94 16.09 -2.80
C PRO A 47 5.51 16.64 -4.16
N LEU A 48 4.76 17.76 -4.17
CA LEU A 48 4.22 18.37 -5.39
C LEU A 48 5.26 18.60 -6.49
N GLN A 49 6.46 19.06 -6.12
CA GLN A 49 7.57 19.25 -7.06
C GLN A 49 8.00 17.97 -7.80
N HIS A 50 7.74 16.80 -7.22
CA HIS A 50 8.07 15.51 -7.84
C HIS A 50 6.90 14.98 -8.67
N GLN A 51 5.66 15.37 -8.34
CA GLN A 51 4.48 15.06 -9.15
C GLN A 51 4.55 15.66 -10.56
N GLU A 52 5.14 16.86 -10.72
CA GLU A 52 5.38 17.47 -12.04
C GLU A 52 6.29 16.61 -12.94
N GLY A 53 7.25 15.93 -12.33
CA GLY A 53 8.12 15.01 -13.06
C GLY A 53 7.35 13.79 -13.57
N LEU A 54 6.45 13.26 -12.76
CA LEU A 54 5.58 12.16 -13.11
C LEU A 54 4.59 12.56 -14.20
N LEU A 55 3.99 13.74 -14.09
CA LEU A 55 3.09 14.31 -15.09
C LEU A 55 3.77 14.45 -16.46
N THR A 56 4.99 15.03 -16.49
CA THR A 56 5.76 15.18 -17.74
C THR A 56 6.00 13.83 -18.40
N MET A 57 6.26 12.80 -17.61
CA MET A 57 6.43 11.43 -18.07
C MET A 57 5.16 10.87 -18.71
N MET A 58 4.03 11.02 -18.01
CA MET A 58 2.74 10.50 -18.48
C MET A 58 2.28 11.20 -19.78
N GLU A 59 2.61 12.50 -19.93
CA GLU A 59 2.20 13.28 -21.10
C GLU A 59 3.03 12.99 -22.36
N ARG A 60 4.33 12.87 -22.18
CA ARG A 60 5.25 12.82 -23.33
C ARG A 60 5.74 11.43 -23.66
N GLY A 61 5.61 10.48 -22.72
CA GLY A 61 6.25 9.17 -22.84
C GLY A 61 7.79 9.27 -22.98
N GLU A 62 8.34 10.44 -22.63
CA GLU A 62 9.76 10.75 -22.81
C GLU A 62 10.37 11.28 -21.53
N PHE A 63 11.59 10.85 -21.27
CA PHE A 63 12.46 11.43 -20.26
C PHE A 63 13.65 12.10 -20.89
N VAL A 64 13.91 13.31 -20.46
CA VAL A 64 15.15 14.00 -20.80
C VAL A 64 16.12 13.80 -19.64
N SER A 65 17.09 12.93 -19.81
CA SER A 65 18.20 12.78 -18.87
C SER A 65 19.33 13.73 -19.29
N THR A 66 19.48 14.83 -18.57
CA THR A 66 20.62 15.74 -18.72
C THR A 66 21.79 15.26 -17.83
N LYS A 67 22.66 14.41 -18.36
CA LYS A 67 24.01 14.24 -17.79
C LYS A 67 24.93 15.29 -18.39
N VAL A 68 25.83 15.83 -17.58
CA VAL A 68 26.73 16.99 -17.82
C VAL A 68 27.48 17.05 -19.17
N ARG A 69 27.37 16.04 -20.03
CA ARG A 69 27.93 16.01 -21.39
C ARG A 69 27.10 15.27 -22.43
N ASN A 70 25.93 14.70 -22.07
CA ASN A 70 25.05 14.02 -23.04
C ASN A 70 23.60 14.12 -22.59
N THR A 71 22.80 14.83 -23.37
CA THR A 71 21.34 14.83 -23.25
C THR A 71 20.84 13.59 -23.97
N LYS A 72 20.39 12.58 -23.22
CA LYS A 72 19.69 11.43 -23.78
C LYS A 72 18.20 11.59 -23.53
N THR A 73 17.42 11.63 -24.60
CA THR A 73 15.97 11.47 -24.53
C THR A 73 15.69 9.97 -24.56
N VAL A 74 15.10 9.44 -23.50
CA VAL A 74 14.66 8.05 -23.43
C VAL A 74 13.15 8.03 -23.63
N ARG A 75 12.68 7.31 -24.64
CA ARG A 75 11.27 7.03 -24.85
C ARG A 75 10.94 5.73 -24.13
N ALA A 76 9.90 5.77 -23.30
CA ALA A 76 9.44 4.59 -22.59
C ALA A 76 7.91 4.59 -22.58
N ASN A 77 7.32 3.52 -23.09
CA ASN A 77 5.89 3.28 -22.97
C ASN A 77 5.63 2.64 -21.58
N ILE A 78 5.26 3.46 -20.61
CA ILE A 78 5.13 3.04 -19.20
C ILE A 78 3.69 3.19 -18.77
N VAL A 79 3.16 2.13 -18.15
CA VAL A 79 1.89 2.15 -17.44
C VAL A 79 2.17 2.36 -15.95
N ILE A 80 1.42 3.27 -15.33
CA ILE A 80 1.59 3.60 -13.91
C ILE A 80 0.35 3.16 -13.15
N PHE A 81 0.58 2.35 -12.11
CA PHE A 81 -0.40 2.04 -11.09
C PHE A 81 0.01 2.75 -9.80
N ALA A 82 -0.95 3.37 -9.13
CA ALA A 82 -0.67 4.04 -7.87
C ALA A 82 -1.75 3.69 -6.84
N THR A 83 -1.36 3.64 -5.55
CA THR A 83 -2.29 3.66 -4.43
C THR A 83 -2.25 5.02 -3.75
N SER A 84 -3.37 5.41 -3.16
CA SER A 84 -3.49 6.65 -2.39
C SER A 84 -4.53 6.47 -1.29
N ASN A 85 -4.32 7.10 -0.15
CA ASN A 85 -5.32 7.17 0.92
C ASN A 85 -6.30 8.34 0.73
N GLY A 86 -6.03 9.22 -0.24
CA GLY A 86 -6.88 10.36 -0.61
C GLY A 86 -6.29 11.08 -1.81
N THR A 87 -7.07 12.00 -2.39
CA THR A 87 -6.68 12.75 -3.60
C THR A 87 -6.30 14.20 -3.33
N GLU A 88 -6.48 14.68 -2.09
CA GLU A 88 -6.34 16.10 -1.71
C GLU A 88 -4.92 16.63 -1.86
N ARG A 89 -3.93 15.74 -1.75
CA ARG A 89 -2.50 16.07 -1.89
C ARG A 89 -1.96 15.90 -3.30
N LEU A 90 -2.81 15.43 -4.22
CA LEU A 90 -2.43 15.24 -5.61
C LEU A 90 -2.81 16.47 -6.42
N SER A 91 -1.92 16.88 -7.32
CA SER A 91 -2.19 17.98 -8.22
C SER A 91 -3.32 17.64 -9.20
N LYS A 92 -4.20 18.61 -9.49
CA LYS A 92 -5.31 18.42 -10.44
C LYS A 92 -4.85 17.90 -11.82
N PRO A 93 -3.73 18.42 -12.41
CA PRO A 93 -3.22 17.89 -13.66
C PRO A 93 -2.82 16.40 -13.56
N LEU A 94 -2.22 15.99 -12.45
CA LEU A 94 -1.84 14.59 -12.25
C LEU A 94 -3.08 13.70 -12.11
N LEU A 95 -4.07 14.11 -11.31
CA LEU A 95 -5.33 13.39 -11.16
C LEU A 95 -6.04 13.18 -12.51
N SER A 96 -6.02 14.18 -13.41
CA SER A 96 -6.67 14.07 -14.71
C SER A 96 -6.03 13.04 -15.65
N ARG A 97 -4.84 12.53 -15.32
CA ARG A 97 -4.14 11.48 -16.09
C ARG A 97 -4.38 10.07 -15.56
N PHE A 98 -4.99 9.94 -14.40
CA PHE A 98 -5.33 8.64 -13.81
C PHE A 98 -6.80 8.30 -14.04
N THR A 99 -7.07 7.02 -14.26
CA THR A 99 -8.38 6.45 -14.01
C THR A 99 -8.45 6.06 -12.54
N ILE A 100 -9.37 6.69 -11.80
CA ILE A 100 -9.48 6.49 -10.34
C ILE A 100 -10.48 5.37 -10.07
N PHE A 101 -10.07 4.40 -9.28
CA PHE A 101 -10.91 3.35 -8.74
C PHE A 101 -10.98 3.51 -7.23
N GLU A 102 -12.16 3.79 -6.73
CA GLU A 102 -12.42 3.84 -5.29
C GLU A 102 -12.58 2.42 -4.75
N ILE A 103 -11.84 2.09 -3.71
CA ILE A 103 -11.95 0.81 -3.01
C ILE A 103 -12.73 1.09 -1.71
N PRO A 104 -13.97 0.62 -1.58
CA PRO A 104 -14.77 0.83 -0.37
C PRO A 104 -14.18 0.08 0.82
N GLU A 105 -14.57 0.47 2.01
CA GLU A 105 -14.27 -0.31 3.22
C GLU A 105 -14.92 -1.70 3.13
N TYR A 106 -14.32 -2.66 3.79
CA TYR A 106 -14.85 -4.01 3.87
C TYR A 106 -16.20 -4.04 4.60
N THR A 107 -17.10 -4.92 4.18
CA THR A 107 -18.19 -5.39 5.03
C THR A 107 -17.64 -6.30 6.12
N TYR A 108 -18.43 -6.57 7.17
CA TYR A 108 -17.99 -7.49 8.23
C TYR A 108 -17.70 -8.90 7.70
N GLU A 109 -18.55 -9.38 6.80
CA GLU A 109 -18.43 -10.69 6.18
C GLU A 109 -17.14 -10.81 5.34
N GLU A 110 -16.82 -9.77 4.59
CA GLU A 110 -15.57 -9.71 3.83
C GLU A 110 -14.34 -9.68 4.76
N PHE A 111 -14.41 -8.85 5.81
CA PHE A 111 -13.35 -8.72 6.80
C PHE A 111 -13.07 -10.04 7.52
N GLU A 112 -14.11 -10.71 7.99
CA GLU A 112 -14.02 -12.03 8.63
C GLU A 112 -13.50 -13.08 7.64
N GLY A 113 -14.02 -13.10 6.40
CA GLY A 113 -13.57 -14.01 5.36
C GLY A 113 -12.09 -13.84 5.01
N ILE A 114 -11.58 -12.60 5.01
CA ILE A 114 -10.16 -12.33 4.81
C ILE A 114 -9.35 -12.84 6.00
N ALA A 115 -9.78 -12.58 7.23
CA ALA A 115 -9.11 -13.07 8.44
C ALA A 115 -8.95 -14.59 8.42
N LEU A 116 -10.03 -15.32 8.11
CA LEU A 116 -10.04 -16.78 8.00
C LEU A 116 -9.12 -17.31 6.90
N ARG A 117 -8.96 -16.58 5.81
CA ARG A 117 -8.05 -16.96 4.71
C ARG A 117 -6.58 -16.78 5.05
N ILE A 118 -6.26 -15.74 5.81
CA ILE A 118 -4.87 -15.35 6.11
C ILE A 118 -4.34 -16.09 7.33
N ILE A 119 -5.17 -16.26 8.37
CA ILE A 119 -4.76 -16.87 9.64
C ILE A 119 -5.05 -18.37 9.59
N LYS A 120 -4.01 -19.16 9.29
CA LYS A 120 -4.12 -20.62 9.17
C LYS A 120 -3.71 -21.40 10.41
N LYS A 121 -3.02 -20.74 11.35
CA LYS A 121 -2.47 -21.39 12.55
C LYS A 121 -3.46 -21.56 13.70
N LEU A 122 -4.58 -20.84 13.69
CA LEU A 122 -5.59 -20.86 14.73
C LEU A 122 -6.86 -21.59 14.26
N HIS A 123 -7.64 -22.10 15.20
CA HIS A 123 -8.97 -22.63 14.91
C HIS A 123 -9.89 -21.53 14.40
N GLN A 124 -10.86 -21.88 13.55
CA GLN A 124 -11.77 -20.91 12.92
C GLN A 124 -12.50 -20.05 13.96
N ASN A 125 -13.02 -20.65 15.03
CA ASN A 125 -13.72 -19.92 16.10
C ASN A 125 -12.85 -18.84 16.73
N ALA A 126 -11.56 -19.14 16.97
CA ALA A 126 -10.59 -18.18 17.48
C ALA A 126 -10.39 -16.99 16.54
N VAL A 127 -10.27 -17.26 15.24
CA VAL A 127 -10.12 -16.21 14.23
C VAL A 127 -11.36 -15.34 14.15
N ILE A 128 -12.55 -15.93 14.17
CA ILE A 128 -13.84 -15.22 14.18
C ILE A 128 -13.96 -14.34 15.42
N GLN A 129 -13.61 -14.86 16.60
CA GLN A 129 -13.64 -14.11 17.86
C GLN A 129 -12.72 -12.88 17.79
N ILE A 130 -11.49 -13.03 17.30
CA ILE A 130 -10.53 -11.92 17.12
C ILE A 130 -11.08 -10.91 16.13
N ALA A 131 -11.52 -11.36 14.94
CA ALA A 131 -12.04 -10.48 13.89
C ALA A 131 -13.26 -9.68 14.36
N SER A 132 -14.22 -10.35 15.03
CA SER A 132 -15.40 -9.70 15.61
C SER A 132 -15.02 -8.64 16.65
N SER A 133 -14.04 -8.93 17.51
CA SER A 133 -13.60 -7.98 18.54
C SER A 133 -12.92 -6.76 17.95
N VAL A 134 -12.07 -6.93 16.94
CA VAL A 134 -11.41 -5.83 16.24
C VAL A 134 -12.43 -4.97 15.51
N TRP A 135 -13.43 -5.60 14.84
CA TRP A 135 -14.50 -4.90 14.15
C TRP A 135 -15.36 -4.07 15.11
N LYS A 136 -15.77 -4.66 16.25
CA LYS A 136 -16.55 -3.97 17.30
C LYS A 136 -15.79 -2.80 17.92
N ALA A 137 -14.46 -2.88 17.99
CA ALA A 137 -13.59 -1.78 18.41
C ALA A 137 -13.40 -0.69 17.34
N GLY A 138 -14.15 -0.73 16.23
CA GLY A 138 -14.16 0.28 15.17
C GLY A 138 -13.02 0.18 14.17
N SER A 139 -12.10 -0.80 14.27
CA SER A 139 -11.03 -0.97 13.29
C SER A 139 -11.53 -1.74 12.06
N ARG A 140 -11.13 -1.26 10.88
CA ARG A 140 -11.34 -1.93 9.58
C ARG A 140 -10.02 -2.45 8.99
N ASP A 141 -8.92 -2.33 9.77
CA ASP A 141 -7.61 -2.79 9.34
C ASP A 141 -7.38 -4.26 9.71
N ILE A 142 -7.27 -5.12 8.72
CA ILE A 142 -6.99 -6.55 8.89
C ILE A 142 -5.66 -6.81 9.63
N ARG A 143 -4.73 -5.86 9.58
CA ARG A 143 -3.45 -5.95 10.31
C ARG A 143 -3.64 -5.99 11.82
N ASP A 144 -4.70 -5.39 12.35
CA ASP A 144 -4.99 -5.45 13.79
C ASP A 144 -5.40 -6.87 14.20
N VAL A 145 -6.16 -7.56 13.35
CA VAL A 145 -6.48 -8.99 13.57
C VAL A 145 -5.20 -9.82 13.56
N LEU A 146 -4.29 -9.56 12.61
CA LEU A 146 -3.01 -10.27 12.51
C LEU A 146 -2.10 -10.02 13.72
N LYS A 147 -2.10 -8.81 14.30
CA LYS A 147 -1.32 -8.50 15.51
C LYS A 147 -1.77 -9.36 16.69
N ILE A 148 -3.09 -9.43 16.93
CA ILE A 148 -3.65 -10.26 18.01
C ILE A 148 -3.38 -11.74 17.72
N ALA A 149 -3.66 -12.20 16.50
CA ALA A 149 -3.44 -13.59 16.12
C ALA A 149 -1.98 -14.04 16.26
N LYS A 150 -0.99 -13.15 16.11
CA LYS A 150 0.42 -13.46 16.33
C LYS A 150 0.74 -13.76 17.80
N LEU A 151 0.00 -13.20 18.73
CA LEU A 151 0.16 -13.43 20.18
C LEU A 151 -0.47 -14.74 20.65
N CYS A 152 -1.42 -15.29 19.88
CA CYS A 152 -2.12 -16.52 20.22
C CYS A 152 -1.32 -17.75 19.79
N ASN A 153 -1.40 -18.81 20.62
CA ASN A 153 -0.92 -20.14 20.28
C ASN A 153 -2.06 -21.00 19.73
N PRO A 154 -1.77 -22.03 18.92
CA PRO A 154 -2.80 -22.95 18.42
C PRO A 154 -3.57 -23.72 19.50
N SER A 155 -2.99 -23.84 20.69
CA SER A 155 -3.58 -24.52 21.86
C SER A 155 -4.38 -23.61 22.78
N ASP A 156 -4.38 -22.28 22.54
CA ASP A 156 -5.09 -21.34 23.41
C ASP A 156 -6.61 -21.55 23.30
N GLY A 157 -7.25 -21.59 24.46
CA GLY A 157 -8.71 -21.67 24.56
C GLY A 157 -9.38 -20.32 24.34
N GLU A 158 -10.71 -20.34 24.26
CA GLU A 158 -11.51 -19.11 24.05
C GLU A 158 -11.27 -18.04 25.12
N GLU A 159 -11.06 -18.47 26.38
CA GLU A 159 -10.78 -17.55 27.50
C GLU A 159 -9.41 -16.88 27.38
N ASP A 160 -8.38 -17.62 26.94
CA ASP A 160 -7.03 -17.09 26.76
C ASP A 160 -7.04 -16.05 25.62
N ILE A 161 -7.74 -16.35 24.54
CA ILE A 161 -7.91 -15.44 23.39
C ILE A 161 -8.67 -14.18 23.85
N ALA A 162 -9.72 -14.32 24.65
CA ALA A 162 -10.47 -13.18 25.18
C ALA A 162 -9.57 -12.27 26.05
N ARG A 163 -8.70 -12.85 26.87
CA ARG A 163 -7.71 -12.10 27.67
C ARG A 163 -6.72 -11.34 26.79
N LEU A 164 -6.18 -11.97 25.74
CA LEU A 164 -5.26 -11.34 24.79
C LEU A 164 -5.92 -10.18 24.05
N ILE A 165 -7.16 -10.35 23.63
CA ILE A 165 -7.95 -9.29 23.00
C ILE A 165 -8.11 -8.10 23.95
N CYS A 166 -8.50 -8.35 25.20
CA CYS A 166 -8.70 -7.31 26.22
C CYS A 166 -7.40 -6.54 26.48
N ILE A 167 -6.28 -7.24 26.63
CA ILE A 167 -4.96 -6.64 26.79
C ILE A 167 -4.64 -5.75 25.58
N HIS A 168 -4.78 -6.25 24.35
CA HIS A 168 -4.48 -5.50 23.16
C HIS A 168 -5.32 -4.23 23.02
N GLN A 169 -6.62 -4.29 23.32
CA GLN A 169 -7.52 -3.13 23.30
C GLN A 169 -7.11 -2.07 24.34
N LYS A 170 -6.82 -2.49 25.57
CA LYS A 170 -6.39 -1.58 26.63
C LYS A 170 -5.11 -0.82 26.27
N TYR A 171 -4.12 -1.50 25.70
CA TYR A 171 -2.87 -0.84 25.27
C TYR A 171 -3.01 0.02 24.02
N ARG A 172 -4.02 -0.20 23.18
CA ARG A 172 -4.34 0.65 22.05
C ARG A 172 -4.90 2.00 22.50
N GLU A 173 -5.77 2.01 23.51
CA GLU A 173 -6.36 3.23 24.07
C GLU A 173 -5.33 4.09 24.83
N THR A 174 -4.36 3.47 25.49
CA THR A 174 -3.30 4.19 26.23
C THR A 174 -2.13 4.64 25.35
N GLY A 175 -1.92 4.04 24.18
CA GLY A 175 -0.82 4.40 23.25
C GLY A 175 -1.04 5.70 22.47
N GLY A 176 -2.19 6.36 22.60
CA GLY A 176 -2.49 7.67 21.98
C GLY A 176 -2.03 8.89 22.79
N GLU A 177 -1.53 8.71 24.01
CA GLU A 177 -1.15 9.83 24.90
C GLU A 177 0.37 10.14 24.91
N TYR A 178 1.18 9.43 24.11
CA TYR A 178 2.62 9.71 23.98
C TYR A 178 2.95 10.20 22.55
N ASN A 179 2.50 11.43 22.24
CA ASN A 179 3.08 12.29 21.20
C ASN A 179 2.97 13.75 21.59
#